data_679e691b3e41659d27525c76f666b805
#
_entry.id   679e691b3e41659d27525c76f666b805
#
_cell.length_a   1.000
_cell.length_b   1.000
_cell.length_c   1.000
_cell.angle_alpha   90.00
_cell.angle_beta   90.00
_cell.angle_gamma   90.00
#
_symmetry.space_group_name_H-M   'P 1'
#
loop_
_entity.id
_entity.type
_entity.pdbx_description
1 polymer ?
#
loop_
_entity_poly.entity_id
_entity_poly.type
_entity_poly.pdbx_seq_one_letter_code
_entity_poly.pdbx_strand_id
1 'polypeptide(L)'
;MAFQTPALLTLCLCLGDALQDIRSPSPRLFYAARPAPVSLWLWWVVALMGWYMLLETFGAWPSSVYVSGFGASLPWLGWLCSLAWLLLAYALDLPAWHVRVAGCWLLATGLFVFTRAPSGNVWDAWLDPWLWLLANVKLGRYWWHQRIRSNHS
;
A
#
# COMPACT_ATOMS: atom_id res chain seq x y z
N MET A 1 10.15 15.83 10.66
CA MET A 1 9.19 15.11 9.78
C MET A 1 7.81 15.65 10.07
N ALA A 2 7.17 16.29 9.10
CA ALA A 2 5.83 16.82 9.29
C ALA A 2 4.82 15.68 9.07
N PHE A 3 4.24 15.17 10.14
CA PHE A 3 3.13 14.19 10.12
C PHE A 3 1.82 14.83 9.61
N GLN A 4 1.86 15.57 8.52
CA GLN A 4 0.76 16.46 8.21
C GLN A 4 -0.32 15.90 7.33
N THR A 5 -0.07 14.85 6.54
CA THR A 5 -1.12 14.23 5.71
C THR A 5 -0.82 12.75 5.46
N PRO A 6 -1.83 11.86 5.45
CA PRO A 6 -1.64 10.50 4.99
C PRO A 6 -1.20 10.50 3.52
N ALA A 7 -0.37 9.52 3.13
CA ALA A 7 0.10 9.40 1.75
C ALA A 7 -1.07 9.30 0.78
N LEU A 8 -0.87 9.79 -0.43
CA LEU A 8 -1.88 9.74 -1.47
C LEU A 8 -2.37 8.31 -1.72
N LEU A 9 -1.47 7.33 -1.66
CA LEU A 9 -1.83 5.92 -1.81
C LEU A 9 -2.76 5.45 -0.68
N THR A 10 -2.47 5.79 0.57
CA THR A 10 -3.31 5.45 1.72
C THR A 10 -4.70 6.05 1.60
N LEU A 11 -4.79 7.33 1.21
CA LEU A 11 -6.07 8.00 0.96
C LEU A 11 -6.86 7.32 -0.15
N CYS A 12 -6.21 6.98 -1.27
CA CYS A 12 -6.86 6.29 -2.39
C CYS A 12 -7.37 4.90 -1.99
N LEU A 13 -6.61 4.14 -1.21
CA LEU A 13 -7.02 2.82 -0.73
C LEU A 13 -8.20 2.92 0.25
N CYS A 14 -8.14 3.83 1.22
CA CYS A 14 -9.23 4.05 2.18
C CYS A 14 -10.51 4.54 1.48
N LEU A 15 -10.38 5.45 0.53
CA LEU A 15 -11.52 5.93 -0.24
C LEU A 15 -12.13 4.81 -1.10
N GLY A 16 -11.29 3.98 -1.72
CA GLY A 16 -11.74 2.83 -2.51
C GLY A 16 -12.52 1.82 -1.68
N ASP A 17 -12.05 1.52 -0.46
CA ASP A 17 -12.74 0.64 0.47
C ASP A 17 -14.08 1.25 0.94
N ALA A 18 -14.08 2.53 1.31
CA ALA A 18 -15.30 3.24 1.74
C ALA A 18 -16.36 3.30 0.62
N LEU A 19 -15.97 3.56 -0.61
CA LEU A 19 -16.89 3.58 -1.76
C LEU A 19 -17.47 2.20 -2.05
N GLN A 20 -16.72 1.13 -1.80
CA GLN A 20 -17.22 -0.24 -1.96
C GLN A 20 -18.26 -0.59 -0.89
N ASP A 21 -18.03 -0.18 0.36
CA ASP A 21 -18.97 -0.40 1.46
C ASP A 21 -20.31 0.31 1.23
N ILE A 22 -20.28 1.50 0.61
CA ILE A 22 -21.49 2.24 0.22
C ILE A 22 -22.26 1.52 -0.89
N ARG A 23 -21.56 0.93 -1.87
CA ARG A 23 -22.18 0.25 -3.03
C ARG A 23 -22.76 -1.12 -2.70
N SER A 24 -22.22 -1.79 -1.70
CA SER A 24 -22.70 -3.10 -1.27
C SER A 24 -22.83 -3.15 0.26
N PRO A 25 -23.89 -2.59 0.84
CA PRO A 25 -24.15 -2.66 2.27
C PRO A 25 -24.51 -4.09 2.65
N SER A 26 -23.52 -4.97 2.74
CA SER A 26 -23.73 -6.29 3.28
C SER A 26 -23.56 -6.23 4.81
N PRO A 27 -24.43 -6.88 5.61
CA PRO A 27 -24.35 -6.85 7.08
C PRO A 27 -23.15 -7.60 7.66
N ARG A 28 -22.07 -7.72 6.91
CA ARG A 28 -20.85 -8.44 7.30
C ARG A 28 -19.78 -7.54 7.93
N LEU A 29 -20.20 -6.45 8.57
CA LEU A 29 -19.33 -5.42 9.16
C LEU A 29 -18.37 -5.93 10.25
N PHE A 30 -18.50 -7.16 10.74
CA PHE A 30 -17.65 -7.68 11.81
C PHE A 30 -17.06 -9.08 11.61
N TYR A 31 -17.43 -9.79 10.55
CA TYR A 31 -16.77 -11.05 10.26
C TYR A 31 -15.62 -10.77 9.28
N ALA A 32 -14.41 -10.75 9.83
CA ALA A 32 -13.17 -10.68 9.09
C ALA A 32 -13.18 -11.69 7.93
N ALA A 33 -13.54 -11.24 6.73
CA ALA A 33 -13.27 -12.00 5.53
C ALA A 33 -11.79 -12.37 5.60
N ARG A 34 -11.48 -13.67 5.51
CA ARG A 34 -10.08 -14.11 5.44
C ARG A 34 -9.41 -13.30 4.34
N PRO A 35 -8.36 -12.54 4.64
CA PRO A 35 -7.66 -11.86 3.57
C PRO A 35 -7.23 -12.93 2.57
N ALA A 36 -7.55 -12.71 1.29
CA ALA A 36 -7.07 -13.61 0.25
C ALA A 36 -5.53 -13.72 0.39
N PRO A 37 -4.91 -14.88 0.18
CA PRO A 37 -3.48 -15.10 0.41
C PRO A 37 -2.60 -14.06 -0.30
N VAL A 38 -3.05 -13.53 -1.41
CA VAL A 38 -2.36 -12.47 -2.17
C VAL A 38 -2.44 -11.11 -1.48
N SER A 39 -3.53 -10.82 -0.75
CA SER A 39 -3.59 -9.58 0.05
C SER A 39 -2.59 -9.61 1.22
N LEU A 40 -2.30 -10.79 1.76
CA LEU A 40 -1.30 -10.97 2.81
C LEU A 40 0.11 -10.64 2.30
N TRP A 41 0.45 -11.06 1.09
CA TRP A 41 1.75 -10.76 0.48
C TRP A 41 1.98 -9.24 0.32
N LEU A 42 0.96 -8.51 -0.13
CA LEU A 42 1.05 -7.05 -0.23
C LEU A 42 1.31 -6.38 1.12
N TRP A 43 0.65 -6.84 2.19
CA TRP A 43 0.90 -6.31 3.53
C TRP A 43 2.32 -6.59 4.00
N TRP A 44 2.89 -7.75 3.64
CA TRP A 44 4.29 -8.06 3.89
C TRP A 44 5.23 -7.11 3.14
N VAL A 45 4.97 -6.86 1.85
CA VAL A 45 5.78 -5.92 1.06
C VAL A 45 5.74 -4.53 1.68
N VAL A 46 4.57 -4.01 2.03
CA VAL A 46 4.42 -2.70 2.67
C VAL A 46 5.15 -2.65 4.01
N ALA A 47 5.00 -3.68 4.85
CA ALA A 47 5.66 -3.73 6.14
C ALA A 47 7.19 -3.76 6.00
N LEU A 48 7.72 -4.62 5.14
CA LEU A 48 9.17 -4.75 4.91
C LEU A 48 9.77 -3.48 4.32
N MET A 49 9.10 -2.86 3.33
CA MET A 49 9.56 -1.59 2.77
C MET A 49 9.56 -0.48 3.82
N GLY A 50 8.54 -0.42 4.68
CA GLY A 50 8.50 0.57 5.74
C GLY A 50 9.60 0.37 6.79
N TRP A 51 9.88 -0.88 7.19
CA TRP A 51 11.02 -1.19 8.05
C TRP A 51 12.35 -0.84 7.39
N TYR A 52 12.49 -1.14 6.10
CA TYR A 52 13.69 -0.80 5.35
C TYR A 52 13.94 0.71 5.34
N MET A 53 12.91 1.52 5.01
CA MET A 53 12.99 2.98 5.01
C MET A 53 13.30 3.55 6.42
N LEU A 54 12.74 2.92 7.46
CA LEU A 54 13.00 3.31 8.84
C LEU A 54 14.48 3.08 9.20
N LEU A 55 15.03 1.91 8.87
CA LEU A 55 16.44 1.57 9.13
C LEU A 55 17.38 2.49 8.34
N GLU A 56 17.04 2.84 7.10
CA GLU A 56 17.79 3.82 6.31
C GLU A 56 17.80 5.19 6.99
N THR A 57 16.64 5.64 7.50
CA THR A 57 16.51 6.93 8.20
C THR A 57 17.39 6.99 9.47
N PHE A 58 17.56 5.87 10.18
CA PHE A 58 18.44 5.78 11.34
C PHE A 58 19.92 5.55 10.97
N GLY A 59 20.26 5.49 9.68
CA GLY A 59 21.63 5.24 9.24
C GLY A 59 22.11 3.81 9.50
N ALA A 60 21.22 2.89 9.84
CA ALA A 60 21.56 1.48 10.06
C ALA A 60 21.87 0.74 8.76
N TRP A 61 21.46 1.32 7.62
CA TRP A 61 21.70 0.75 6.29
C TRP A 61 22.28 1.80 5.36
N PRO A 62 23.45 1.54 4.73
CA PRO A 62 24.14 2.54 3.90
C PRO A 62 23.55 2.61 2.48
N SER A 63 22.24 2.64 2.33
CA SER A 63 21.60 2.77 1.02
C SER A 63 21.10 4.20 0.79
N SER A 64 20.84 4.52 -0.45
CA SER A 64 20.29 5.82 -0.88
C SER A 64 18.92 5.67 -1.56
N VAL A 65 18.16 4.64 -1.15
CA VAL A 65 16.85 4.35 -1.77
C VAL A 65 15.87 5.48 -1.53
N TYR A 66 15.83 6.04 -0.30
CA TYR A 66 14.97 7.20 -0.02
C TYR A 66 15.36 8.41 -0.89
N VAL A 67 16.66 8.63 -1.09
CA VAL A 67 17.17 9.73 -1.93
C VAL A 67 16.75 9.57 -3.39
N SER A 68 16.63 8.35 -3.90
CA SER A 68 16.17 8.10 -5.28
C SER A 68 14.75 8.61 -5.54
N GLY A 69 13.93 8.73 -4.50
CA GLY A 69 12.56 9.24 -4.59
C GLY A 69 12.44 10.71 -4.98
N PHE A 70 13.51 11.49 -4.85
CA PHE A 70 13.56 12.87 -5.35
C PHE A 70 13.81 12.96 -6.86
N GLY A 71 14.27 11.87 -7.46
CA GLY A 71 14.52 11.79 -8.90
C GLY A 71 13.26 11.73 -9.74
N ALA A 72 13.28 12.30 -10.93
CA ALA A 72 12.14 12.25 -11.85
C ALA A 72 11.90 10.84 -12.42
N SER A 73 12.91 9.97 -12.46
CA SER A 73 12.83 8.63 -13.05
C SER A 73 11.91 7.68 -12.26
N LEU A 74 11.98 7.73 -10.94
CA LEU A 74 11.23 6.79 -10.09
C LEU A 74 9.70 6.98 -10.17
N PRO A 75 9.13 8.20 -10.15
CA PRO A 75 7.69 8.41 -10.38
C PRO A 75 7.23 7.88 -11.75
N TRP A 76 8.01 8.13 -12.80
CA TRP A 76 7.69 7.64 -14.15
C TRP A 76 7.72 6.11 -14.21
N LEU A 77 8.75 5.50 -13.63
CA LEU A 77 8.85 4.04 -13.55
C LEU A 77 7.65 3.46 -12.77
N GLY A 78 7.32 4.02 -11.62
CA GLY A 78 6.16 3.61 -10.83
C GLY A 78 4.85 3.75 -11.60
N TRP A 79 4.68 4.82 -12.35
CA TRP A 79 3.50 5.03 -13.19
C TRP A 79 3.41 3.99 -14.31
N LEU A 80 4.51 3.74 -15.04
CA LEU A 80 4.57 2.73 -16.10
C LEU A 80 4.33 1.32 -15.56
N CYS A 81 4.93 0.96 -14.41
CA CYS A 81 4.70 -0.34 -13.77
C CYS A 81 3.24 -0.52 -13.36
N SER A 82 2.61 0.52 -12.81
CA SER A 82 1.20 0.49 -12.41
C SER A 82 0.28 0.33 -13.61
N LEU A 83 0.57 1.03 -14.71
CA LEU A 83 -0.17 0.91 -15.96
C LEU A 83 -0.01 -0.48 -16.56
N ALA A 84 1.22 -1.00 -16.62
CA ALA A 84 1.48 -2.36 -17.11
C ALA A 84 0.76 -3.40 -16.26
N TRP A 85 0.78 -3.25 -14.93
CA TRP A 85 0.04 -4.13 -14.02
C TRP A 85 -1.47 -4.07 -14.25
N LEU A 86 -2.01 -2.88 -14.45
CA LEU A 86 -3.43 -2.68 -14.73
C LEU A 86 -3.85 -3.37 -16.04
N LEU A 87 -3.07 -3.17 -17.11
CA LEU A 87 -3.31 -3.81 -18.40
C LEU A 87 -3.21 -5.34 -18.30
N LEU A 88 -2.20 -5.84 -17.57
CA LEU A 88 -2.03 -7.28 -17.34
C LEU A 88 -3.20 -7.85 -16.53
N ALA A 89 -3.68 -7.12 -15.53
CA ALA A 89 -4.83 -7.54 -14.72
C ALA A 89 -6.10 -7.69 -15.57
N TYR A 90 -6.32 -6.80 -16.52
CA TYR A 90 -7.42 -6.91 -17.48
C TYR A 90 -7.21 -8.04 -18.49
N ALA A 91 -5.99 -8.16 -19.04
CA ALA A 91 -5.69 -9.16 -20.07
C ALA A 91 -5.77 -10.61 -19.55
N LEU A 92 -5.43 -10.82 -18.28
CA LEU A 92 -5.45 -12.12 -17.62
C LEU A 92 -6.71 -12.37 -16.78
N ASP A 93 -7.68 -11.48 -16.83
CA ASP A 93 -8.93 -11.55 -16.05
C ASP A 93 -8.66 -11.79 -14.54
N LEU A 94 -7.67 -11.04 -14.01
CA LEU A 94 -7.27 -11.17 -12.61
C LEU A 94 -8.36 -10.65 -11.67
N PRO A 95 -8.43 -11.16 -10.42
CA PRO A 95 -9.39 -10.70 -9.42
C PRO A 95 -9.41 -9.17 -9.28
N ALA A 96 -10.59 -8.59 -9.10
CA ALA A 96 -10.83 -7.13 -9.10
C ALA A 96 -9.94 -6.32 -8.12
N TRP A 97 -9.38 -6.96 -7.09
CA TRP A 97 -8.46 -6.29 -6.17
C TRP A 97 -7.13 -5.90 -6.86
N HIS A 98 -6.65 -6.66 -7.88
CA HIS A 98 -5.47 -6.28 -8.67
C HIS A 98 -5.71 -4.97 -9.41
N VAL A 99 -6.86 -4.86 -10.07
CA VAL A 99 -7.26 -3.64 -10.79
C VAL A 99 -7.36 -2.45 -9.83
N ARG A 100 -7.94 -2.65 -8.63
CA ARG A 100 -8.05 -1.60 -7.62
C ARG A 100 -6.69 -1.13 -7.13
N VAL A 101 -5.81 -2.04 -6.71
CA VAL A 101 -4.48 -1.68 -6.21
C VAL A 101 -3.66 -0.97 -7.29
N ALA A 102 -3.64 -1.50 -8.51
CA ALA A 102 -2.96 -0.86 -9.63
C ALA A 102 -3.54 0.53 -9.94
N GLY A 103 -4.86 0.67 -9.93
CA GLY A 103 -5.56 1.94 -10.15
C GLY A 103 -5.25 2.97 -9.05
N CYS A 104 -5.27 2.56 -7.78
CA CYS A 104 -4.89 3.43 -6.66
C CYS A 104 -3.44 3.89 -6.76
N TRP A 105 -2.53 2.99 -7.12
CA TRP A 105 -1.12 3.34 -7.28
C TRP A 105 -0.89 4.26 -8.47
N LEU A 106 -1.54 4.00 -9.60
CA LEU A 106 -1.51 4.84 -10.78
C LEU A 106 -2.00 6.25 -10.45
N LEU A 107 -3.13 6.36 -9.74
CA LEU A 107 -3.72 7.63 -9.33
C LEU A 107 -2.82 8.37 -8.35
N ALA A 108 -2.30 7.69 -7.33
CA ALA A 108 -1.41 8.30 -6.33
C ALA A 108 -0.13 8.84 -6.97
N THR A 109 0.49 8.06 -7.88
CA THR A 109 1.68 8.48 -8.61
C THR A 109 1.39 9.62 -9.57
N GLY A 110 0.26 9.57 -10.27
CA GLY A 110 -0.20 10.65 -11.16
C GLY A 110 -0.42 11.95 -10.38
N LEU A 111 -1.16 11.90 -9.27
CA LEU A 111 -1.36 13.07 -8.41
C LEU A 111 -0.03 13.62 -7.88
N PHE A 112 0.91 12.74 -7.47
CA PHE A 112 2.25 13.17 -7.06
C PHE A 112 2.98 13.93 -8.17
N VAL A 113 2.95 13.43 -9.40
CA VAL A 113 3.61 14.09 -10.55
C VAL A 113 3.03 15.47 -10.82
N PHE A 114 1.70 15.62 -10.70
CA PHE A 114 1.02 16.90 -10.94
C PHE A 114 1.17 17.89 -9.77
N THR A 115 1.08 17.41 -8.54
CA THR A 115 1.06 18.30 -7.35
C THR A 115 2.44 18.50 -6.74
N ARG A 116 3.39 17.60 -7.05
CA ARG A 116 4.70 17.54 -6.40
C ARG A 116 4.55 17.69 -4.88
N ALA A 117 3.92 16.69 -4.25
CA ALA A 117 3.67 16.68 -2.81
C ALA A 117 4.74 17.43 -2.00
N PRO A 118 4.40 18.07 -0.87
CA PRO A 118 5.27 19.04 -0.17
C PRO A 118 6.70 18.57 0.08
N SER A 119 6.92 17.26 0.19
CA SER A 119 8.25 16.67 0.35
C SER A 119 9.05 16.58 -0.95
N GLY A 120 8.39 16.58 -2.12
CA GLY A 120 9.02 16.32 -3.41
C GLY A 120 9.55 14.88 -3.58
N ASN A 121 9.32 13.99 -2.61
CA ASN A 121 9.76 12.61 -2.62
C ASN A 121 8.61 11.67 -2.92
N VAL A 122 8.73 10.84 -3.96
CA VAL A 122 7.67 9.90 -4.35
C VAL A 122 7.42 8.82 -3.30
N TRP A 123 8.42 8.46 -2.50
CA TRP A 123 8.25 7.49 -1.42
C TRP A 123 7.22 7.96 -0.40
N ASP A 124 7.15 9.26 -0.10
CA ASP A 124 6.16 9.82 0.81
C ASP A 124 4.73 9.76 0.24
N ALA A 125 4.59 9.63 -1.08
CA ALA A 125 3.30 9.43 -1.73
C ALA A 125 2.87 7.95 -1.74
N TRP A 126 3.83 7.02 -1.77
CA TRP A 126 3.56 5.58 -1.86
C TRP A 126 3.53 4.90 -0.50
N LEU A 127 4.40 5.34 0.42
CA LEU A 127 4.60 4.69 1.71
C LEU A 127 4.65 5.73 2.81
N ASP A 128 3.57 5.83 3.57
CA ASP A 128 3.53 6.67 4.75
C ASP A 128 3.59 5.83 6.05
N PRO A 129 3.88 6.47 7.19
CA PRO A 129 3.88 5.78 8.47
C PRO A 129 2.54 5.12 8.80
N TRP A 130 1.42 5.68 8.33
CA TRP A 130 0.08 5.14 8.59
C TRP A 130 -0.16 3.85 7.82
N LEU A 131 0.21 3.80 6.54
CA LEU A 131 0.10 2.59 5.73
C LEU A 131 0.99 1.47 6.28
N TRP A 132 2.22 1.81 6.66
CA TRP A 132 3.14 0.89 7.31
C TRP A 132 2.60 0.37 8.65
N LEU A 133 2.06 1.26 9.52
CA LEU A 133 1.45 0.85 10.78
C LEU A 133 0.25 -0.08 10.56
N LEU A 134 -0.63 0.27 9.61
CA LEU A 134 -1.77 -0.55 9.23
C LEU A 134 -1.34 -1.94 8.75
N ALA A 135 -0.29 -2.02 7.94
CA ALA A 135 0.27 -3.29 7.46
C ALA A 135 0.73 -4.16 8.64
N ASN A 136 1.49 -3.58 9.58
CA ASN A 136 1.96 -4.30 10.77
C ASN A 136 0.79 -4.78 11.65
N VAL A 137 -0.23 -3.95 11.87
CA VAL A 137 -1.43 -4.33 12.64
C VAL A 137 -2.19 -5.47 11.93
N LYS A 138 -2.39 -5.40 10.61
CA LYS A 138 -3.06 -6.47 9.86
C LYS A 138 -2.29 -7.78 9.90
N LEU A 139 -0.97 -7.74 9.73
CA LEU A 139 -0.11 -8.92 9.85
C LEU A 139 -0.14 -9.51 11.27
N GLY A 140 -0.03 -8.66 12.30
CA GLY A 140 -0.11 -9.09 13.70
C GLY A 140 -1.43 -9.77 14.03
N ARG A 141 -2.56 -9.18 13.59
CA ARG A 141 -3.89 -9.80 13.77
C ARG A 141 -4.01 -11.14 13.04
N TYR A 142 -3.49 -11.25 11.83
CA TYR A 142 -3.47 -12.50 11.09
C TYR A 142 -2.73 -13.61 11.87
N TRP A 143 -1.51 -13.34 12.36
CA TRP A 143 -0.72 -14.29 13.15
C TRP A 143 -1.38 -14.64 14.48
N TRP A 144 -1.99 -13.66 15.15
CA TRP A 144 -2.72 -13.90 16.39
C TRP A 144 -3.88 -14.89 16.19
N HIS A 145 -4.68 -14.70 15.14
CA HIS A 145 -5.77 -15.61 14.82
C HIS A 145 -5.31 -17.01 14.42
N GLN A 146 -4.18 -17.13 13.74
CA GLN A 146 -3.61 -18.45 13.42
C GLN A 146 -3.20 -19.20 14.70
N ARG A 147 -2.54 -18.50 15.63
CA ARG A 147 -2.07 -19.08 16.89
C ARG A 147 -3.21 -19.57 17.77
N ILE A 148 -4.30 -18.84 17.86
CA ILE A 148 -5.49 -19.27 18.62
C ILE A 148 -6.07 -20.56 18.04
N ARG A 149 -6.14 -20.65 16.71
CA ARG A 149 -6.69 -21.85 16.05
C ARG A 149 -5.84 -23.09 16.26
N SER A 150 -4.52 -22.97 16.22
CA SER A 150 -3.61 -24.11 16.42
C SER A 150 -3.63 -24.65 17.86
N ASN A 151 -4.07 -23.85 18.83
CA ASN A 151 -4.18 -24.29 20.22
C ASN A 151 -5.51 -25.00 20.55
N HIS A 152 -6.45 -25.02 19.61
CA HIS A 152 -7.78 -25.66 19.77
C HIS A 152 -7.95 -26.89 18.86
N SER A 153 -6.96 -27.27 18.10
CA SER A 153 -6.86 -28.51 17.29
C SER A 153 -5.99 -29.55 17.98
#